data_fea41abd3bf01e8f909da2311cf0a4fb
#
_entry.id   fea41abd3bf01e8f909da2311cf0a4fb
#
_cell.length_a   1.000
_cell.length_b   1.000
_cell.length_c   1.000
_cell.angle_alpha   90.00
_cell.angle_beta   90.00
_cell.angle_gamma   90.00
#
_symmetry.space_group_name_H-M   'P 1'
#
loop_
_entity.id
_entity.type
_entity.pdbx_description
1 polymer ?
#
loop_
_entity_poly.entity_id
_entity_poly.type
_entity_poly.pdbx_seq_one_letter_code
_entity_poly.pdbx_strand_id
1 'polypeptide(L)'
;MMNKLNLQLTDGNDSRHSFFLMMEDISLTSVKSATEWIFEANFAEERPELLNMIITSPGGDLNAAFALIDVIRGSAIPVRTIGLGQIASAGLMIFIAGEKGQRILTPNTSDRKSTRLNSSH
;
A
#
# COMPACT_ATOMS: atom_id res chain seq x y z
N MET A 1 14.63 -12.33 2.78
CA MET A 1 13.80 -12.03 3.84
C MET A 1 13.63 -10.56 4.07
N MET A 2 12.47 -10.17 4.38
CA MET A 2 12.15 -8.76 4.45
C MET A 2 12.27 -8.19 5.84
N ASN A 3 13.18 -8.64 6.62
CA ASN A 3 13.31 -8.11 7.95
C ASN A 3 13.75 -6.66 7.98
N LYS A 4 14.21 -6.15 6.84
CA LYS A 4 14.55 -4.76 6.80
C LYS A 4 13.85 -4.20 5.64
N LEU A 5 12.88 -3.80 5.48
CA LEU A 5 12.21 -3.18 4.37
C LEU A 5 13.12 -2.59 3.32
N ASN A 6 14.40 -2.82 3.45
CA ASN A 6 15.38 -2.39 2.46
C ASN A 6 15.25 -0.90 2.13
N LEU A 7 15.18 -0.11 3.16
CA LEU A 7 14.92 1.31 2.98
C LEU A 7 16.06 2.06 2.33
N GLN A 8 17.21 1.41 2.17
CA GLN A 8 18.29 2.02 1.42
C GLN A 8 17.90 2.34 -0.01
N LEU A 9 16.87 1.67 -0.50
CA LEU A 9 16.39 1.99 -1.84
C LEU A 9 15.86 3.40 -1.93
N THR A 10 15.65 4.02 -0.78
CA THR A 10 15.11 5.35 -0.75
C THR A 10 16.12 6.38 -0.31
N ASP A 11 17.40 6.07 -0.42
CA ASP A 11 18.37 7.06 -0.04
C ASP A 11 18.11 8.32 -0.86
N GLY A 12 18.64 9.42 -0.41
CA GLY A 12 18.26 10.71 -0.93
C GLY A 12 18.44 10.87 -2.42
N ASN A 13 19.15 9.97 -3.05
CA ASN A 13 19.40 10.12 -4.46
C ASN A 13 18.47 9.31 -5.34
N ASP A 14 17.64 8.48 -4.74
CA ASP A 14 16.78 7.64 -5.55
C ASP A 14 15.38 8.24 -5.62
N SER A 15 15.14 9.00 -6.67
CA SER A 15 13.83 9.60 -6.87
C SER A 15 12.86 8.65 -7.56
N ARG A 16 13.26 7.40 -7.83
CA ARG A 16 12.40 6.46 -8.54
C ARG A 16 11.36 5.82 -7.65
N HIS A 17 11.52 5.93 -6.35
CA HIS A 17 10.58 5.32 -5.39
C HIS A 17 9.88 6.42 -4.61
N SER A 18 8.57 6.30 -4.47
CA SER A 18 7.79 7.21 -3.65
C SER A 18 7.05 6.41 -2.61
N PHE A 19 6.86 6.97 -1.44
CA PHE A 19 6.27 6.25 -0.30
C PHE A 19 5.08 6.99 0.27
N PHE A 20 4.07 6.23 0.66
CA PHE A 20 2.90 6.78 1.33
C PHE A 20 2.59 5.89 2.53
N LEU A 21 2.28 6.52 3.67
CA LEU A 21 1.94 5.80 4.89
C LEU A 21 0.44 5.79 5.09
N MET A 22 -0.19 4.64 4.86
CA MET A 22 -1.60 4.45 5.15
C MET A 22 -1.67 3.78 6.51
N MET A 23 -1.45 4.56 7.55
CA MET A 23 -1.34 4.05 8.92
C MET A 23 -2.47 4.60 9.76
N GLU A 24 -3.70 4.30 9.37
CA GLU A 24 -4.89 4.82 10.02
C GLU A 24 -6.10 4.06 9.53
N ASP A 25 -7.26 4.41 10.04
CA ASP A 25 -8.52 3.83 9.57
C ASP A 25 -8.72 4.15 8.10
N ILE A 26 -9.36 3.23 7.41
CA ILE A 26 -9.73 3.44 6.02
C ILE A 26 -11.00 4.29 6.02
N SER A 27 -10.89 5.48 5.47
CA SER A 27 -11.99 6.44 5.43
C SER A 27 -11.86 7.25 4.16
N LEU A 28 -12.88 8.05 3.86
CA LEU A 28 -12.78 8.93 2.70
C LEU A 28 -11.59 9.88 2.84
N THR A 29 -11.30 10.32 4.05
CA THR A 29 -10.19 11.23 4.27
C THR A 29 -8.85 10.57 3.98
N SER A 30 -8.63 9.38 4.53
CA SER A 30 -7.35 8.69 4.31
C SER A 30 -7.22 8.27 2.86
N VAL A 31 -8.31 7.83 2.24
CA VAL A 31 -8.28 7.43 0.84
C VAL A 31 -8.06 8.62 -0.07
N LYS A 32 -8.62 9.78 0.28
CA LYS A 32 -8.39 10.97 -0.52
C LYS A 32 -6.90 11.32 -0.54
N SER A 33 -6.24 11.26 0.62
CA SER A 33 -4.81 11.55 0.68
C SER A 33 -4.01 10.58 -0.17
N ALA A 34 -4.33 9.30 -0.09
CA ALA A 34 -3.63 8.29 -0.88
C ALA A 34 -3.88 8.49 -2.37
N THR A 35 -5.12 8.83 -2.72
CA THR A 35 -5.49 9.06 -4.12
C THR A 35 -4.72 10.25 -4.68
N GLU A 36 -4.64 11.33 -3.90
CA GLU A 36 -3.88 12.49 -4.34
C GLU A 36 -2.42 12.14 -4.58
N TRP A 37 -1.86 11.34 -3.70
CA TRP A 37 -0.48 10.92 -3.86
C TRP A 37 -0.27 10.14 -5.16
N ILE A 38 -1.18 9.20 -5.45
CA ILE A 38 -1.07 8.40 -6.67
C ILE A 38 -1.25 9.29 -7.90
N PHE A 39 -2.22 10.20 -7.86
CA PHE A 39 -2.45 11.10 -8.98
C PHE A 39 -1.26 11.99 -9.22
N GLU A 40 -0.72 12.59 -8.17
CA GLU A 40 0.44 13.47 -8.32
C GLU A 40 1.61 12.74 -8.96
N ALA A 41 1.83 11.50 -8.54
CA ALA A 41 2.92 10.73 -9.11
C ALA A 41 2.68 10.44 -10.59
N ASN A 42 1.44 10.08 -10.93
CA ASN A 42 1.13 9.72 -12.31
C ASN A 42 1.19 10.92 -13.27
N PHE A 43 0.96 12.12 -12.74
CA PHE A 43 0.98 13.31 -13.58
C PHE A 43 2.26 14.10 -13.47
N ALA A 44 3.24 13.62 -12.73
CA ALA A 44 4.51 14.32 -12.60
C ALA A 44 5.29 14.25 -13.90
N GLU A 45 6.10 15.25 -14.14
CA GLU A 45 6.96 15.23 -15.31
C GLU A 45 7.98 14.10 -15.21
N GLU A 46 8.55 13.93 -14.03
CA GLU A 46 9.46 12.83 -13.79
C GLU A 46 8.77 11.87 -12.85
N ARG A 47 8.19 10.85 -13.42
CA ARG A 47 7.43 9.89 -12.64
C ARG A 47 8.34 8.98 -11.83
N PRO A 48 7.96 8.67 -10.59
CA PRO A 48 8.64 7.58 -9.90
C PRO A 48 8.37 6.28 -10.65
N GLU A 49 9.26 5.33 -10.50
CA GLU A 49 9.10 4.02 -11.13
C GLU A 49 8.26 3.09 -10.28
N LEU A 50 8.15 3.37 -8.99
CA LEU A 50 7.45 2.50 -8.08
C LEU A 50 6.82 3.32 -6.98
N LEU A 51 5.56 3.05 -6.70
CA LEU A 51 4.86 3.66 -5.58
C LEU A 51 4.78 2.63 -4.47
N ASN A 52 5.17 3.01 -3.27
CA ASN A 52 5.19 2.11 -2.13
C ASN A 52 4.17 2.58 -1.11
N MET A 53 3.13 1.80 -0.89
CA MET A 53 2.14 2.13 0.11
C MET A 53 2.34 1.22 1.31
N ILE A 54 2.68 1.83 2.44
CA ILE A 54 2.89 1.10 3.67
C ILE A 54 1.58 1.14 4.44
N ILE A 55 1.05 -0.03 4.76
CA ILE A 55 -0.30 -0.15 5.31
C ILE A 55 -0.27 -0.75 6.70
N THR A 56 -0.86 -0.05 7.64
CA THR A 56 -1.19 -0.57 8.96
C THR A 56 -2.56 0.01 9.28
N SER A 57 -3.57 -0.83 9.42
CA SER A 57 -4.92 -0.33 9.57
C SER A 57 -5.84 -1.40 10.15
N PRO A 58 -6.72 -1.01 11.06
CA PRO A 58 -7.74 -1.93 11.56
C PRO A 58 -8.88 -2.12 10.57
N GLY A 59 -8.92 -1.36 9.48
CA GLY A 59 -9.98 -1.44 8.51
C GLY A 59 -10.78 -0.15 8.48
N GLY A 60 -12.03 -0.25 8.06
CA GLY A 60 -12.91 0.90 8.02
C GLY A 60 -13.93 0.81 6.90
N ASP A 61 -14.07 1.89 6.17
CA ASP A 61 -15.11 2.05 5.16
C ASP A 61 -14.78 1.27 3.90
N LEU A 62 -15.59 0.27 3.60
CA LEU A 62 -15.38 -0.56 2.42
C LEU A 62 -15.54 0.21 1.12
N ASN A 63 -16.46 1.15 1.08
CA ASN A 63 -16.65 1.93 -0.15
C ASN A 63 -15.42 2.80 -0.43
N ALA A 64 -14.86 3.37 0.62
CA ALA A 64 -13.63 4.13 0.44
C ALA A 64 -12.50 3.23 -0.03
N ALA A 65 -12.44 2.01 0.52
CA ALA A 65 -11.41 1.06 0.10
C ALA A 65 -11.55 0.71 -1.38
N PHE A 66 -12.79 0.47 -1.84
CA PHE A 66 -13.00 0.15 -3.25
C PHE A 66 -12.57 1.29 -4.15
N ALA A 67 -12.81 2.52 -3.74
CA ALA A 67 -12.37 3.67 -4.52
C ALA A 67 -10.86 3.69 -4.66
N LEU A 68 -10.16 3.44 -3.58
CA LEU A 68 -8.70 3.42 -3.63
C LEU A 68 -8.19 2.25 -4.46
N ILE A 69 -8.84 1.10 -4.36
CA ILE A 69 -8.46 -0.05 -5.16
C ILE A 69 -8.56 0.28 -6.65
N ASP A 70 -9.61 0.96 -7.05
CA ASP A 70 -9.75 1.37 -8.45
C ASP A 70 -8.63 2.31 -8.87
N VAL A 71 -8.25 3.22 -7.98
CA VAL A 71 -7.15 4.15 -8.28
C VAL A 71 -5.83 3.40 -8.40
N ILE A 72 -5.59 2.46 -7.49
CA ILE A 72 -4.36 1.66 -7.53
C ILE A 72 -4.28 0.90 -8.85
N ARG A 73 -5.37 0.27 -9.24
CA ARG A 73 -5.38 -0.52 -10.47
C ARG A 73 -5.30 0.32 -11.72
N GLY A 74 -5.75 1.57 -11.63
CA GLY A 74 -5.67 2.47 -12.75
C GLY A 74 -4.35 3.21 -12.88
N SER A 75 -3.48 3.08 -11.90
CA SER A 75 -2.20 3.79 -11.91
C SER A 75 -1.30 3.23 -13.00
N ALA A 76 -0.66 4.11 -13.74
CA ALA A 76 0.34 3.69 -14.73
C ALA A 76 1.63 3.26 -14.05
N ILE A 77 1.81 3.65 -12.80
CA ILE A 77 3.00 3.29 -12.04
C ILE A 77 2.62 2.13 -11.11
N PRO A 78 3.40 1.06 -11.08
CA PRO A 78 3.08 -0.06 -10.20
C PRO A 78 3.04 0.39 -8.74
N VAL A 79 2.12 -0.18 -7.99
CA VAL A 79 1.98 0.12 -6.57
C VAL A 79 2.36 -1.12 -5.77
N ARG A 80 3.42 -1.01 -4.99
CA ARG A 80 3.84 -2.05 -4.07
C ARG A 80 3.14 -1.79 -2.74
N THR A 81 2.56 -2.82 -2.16
CA THR A 81 1.94 -2.69 -0.84
C THR A 81 2.76 -3.43 0.18
N ILE A 82 2.97 -2.80 1.31
CA ILE A 82 3.80 -3.33 2.38
C ILE A 82 2.96 -3.31 3.65
N GLY A 83 2.65 -4.49 4.18
CA GLY A 83 1.83 -4.60 5.39
C GLY A 83 2.68 -4.64 6.63
N LEU A 84 2.38 -3.77 7.57
CA LEU A 84 3.07 -3.70 8.85
C LEU A 84 2.06 -3.82 9.99
N GLY A 85 2.45 -4.50 11.04
CA GLY A 85 1.63 -4.54 12.24
C GLY A 85 0.29 -5.20 11.98
N GLN A 86 -0.75 -4.44 11.88
CA GLN A 86 -2.10 -4.97 11.66
C GLN A 86 -2.64 -4.54 10.32
N ILE A 87 -3.13 -5.50 9.55
CA ILE A 87 -3.94 -5.18 8.38
C ILE A 87 -5.19 -6.02 8.46
N ALA A 88 -6.34 -5.39 8.43
CA ALA A 88 -7.60 -6.09 8.63
C ALA A 88 -8.68 -5.50 7.74
N SER A 89 -9.62 -6.34 7.34
CA SER A 89 -10.84 -5.93 6.64
C SER A 89 -10.51 -5.06 5.44
N ALA A 90 -10.99 -3.81 5.43
CA ALA A 90 -10.78 -2.91 4.30
C ALA A 90 -9.30 -2.66 4.01
N GLY A 91 -8.49 -2.61 5.07
CA GLY A 91 -7.04 -2.45 4.89
C GLY A 91 -6.42 -3.62 4.16
N LEU A 92 -6.89 -4.83 4.47
CA LEU A 92 -6.41 -6.02 3.78
C LEU A 92 -6.78 -5.98 2.30
N MET A 93 -7.99 -5.53 1.97
CA MET A 93 -8.41 -5.47 0.58
C MET A 93 -7.53 -4.52 -0.21
N ILE A 94 -7.16 -3.40 0.39
CA ILE A 94 -6.24 -2.47 -0.26
C ILE A 94 -4.87 -3.12 -0.46
N PHE A 95 -4.40 -3.83 0.56
CA PHE A 95 -3.12 -4.52 0.46
C PHE A 95 -3.10 -5.50 -0.71
N ILE A 96 -4.19 -6.26 -0.86
CA ILE A 96 -4.27 -7.26 -1.93
C ILE A 96 -4.33 -6.60 -3.30
N ALA A 97 -4.78 -5.36 -3.38
CA ALA A 97 -4.84 -4.65 -4.65
C ALA A 97 -3.48 -4.24 -5.19
N GLY A 98 -2.43 -4.35 -4.38
CA GLY A 98 -1.09 -4.01 -4.83
C GLY A 98 -0.64 -4.86 -6.00
N GLU A 99 0.38 -4.39 -6.68
CA GLU A 99 0.92 -5.06 -7.85
C GLU A 99 1.26 -6.49 -7.53
N LYS A 100 0.84 -7.39 -8.39
CA LYS A 100 1.09 -8.81 -8.19
C LYS A 100 2.60 -9.06 -8.13
N GLY A 101 3.02 -9.79 -7.11
CA GLY A 101 4.44 -10.03 -6.90
C GLY A 101 5.14 -8.93 -6.13
N GLN A 102 4.42 -7.85 -5.81
CA GLN A 102 4.99 -6.72 -5.08
C GLN A 102 4.29 -6.49 -3.74
N ARG A 103 3.62 -7.50 -3.22
CA ARG A 103 2.94 -7.39 -1.93
C ARG A 103 3.83 -8.00 -0.87
N ILE A 104 4.13 -7.23 0.15
CA ILE A 104 5.11 -7.64 1.17
C ILE A 104 4.46 -7.57 2.55
N LEU A 105 4.54 -8.66 3.29
CA LEU A 105 4.12 -8.67 4.69
C LEU A 105 5.37 -8.78 5.55
N THR A 106 5.48 -7.91 6.54
CA THR A 106 6.61 -8.03 7.46
C THR A 106 6.33 -9.13 8.46
N PRO A 107 7.37 -9.65 9.11
CA PRO A 107 7.20 -10.80 10.01
C PRO A 107 6.21 -10.59 11.15
N ASN A 108 6.02 -9.36 11.58
CA ASN A 108 5.14 -9.08 12.71
C ASN A 108 3.77 -8.59 12.29
N THR A 109 3.44 -8.69 11.02
CA THR A 109 2.12 -8.27 10.56
C THR A 109 1.07 -9.26 11.03
N SER A 110 0.00 -8.73 11.59
CA SER A 110 -1.12 -9.51 12.05
C SER A 110 -2.32 -9.25 11.16
N ASP A 111 -2.97 -10.32 10.73
CA ASP A 111 -4.14 -10.21 9.87
C ASP A 111 -5.21 -11.12 10.43
N ARG A 112 -6.11 -10.56 11.21
CA ARG A 112 -7.10 -11.34 11.91
C ARG A 112 -8.03 -12.06 11.01
N LYS A 113 -8.41 -11.43 9.93
CA LYS A 113 -9.37 -12.02 9.06
C LYS A 113 -8.81 -13.00 8.11
N SER A 114 -7.55 -12.98 7.88
CA SER A 114 -6.98 -13.77 6.82
C SER A 114 -5.79 -14.57 7.27
N THR A 115 -5.82 -15.03 8.50
CA THR A 115 -4.80 -15.95 8.95
C THR A 115 -4.66 -17.09 7.98
N ARG A 116 -5.78 -17.61 7.49
CA ARG A 116 -5.74 -18.66 6.50
C ARG A 116 -5.17 -18.20 5.19
N LEU A 117 -5.48 -16.99 4.80
CA LEU A 117 -4.93 -16.44 3.59
C LEU A 117 -3.43 -16.35 3.68
N ASN A 118 -2.94 -15.88 4.83
CA ASN A 118 -1.51 -15.78 5.02
C ASN A 118 -0.84 -17.12 4.97
N SER A 119 -1.48 -18.14 5.47
CA SER A 119 -0.86 -19.46 5.50
C SER A 119 -0.99 -20.18 4.18
N SER A 120 -1.80 -19.70 3.30
CA SER A 120 -2.04 -20.41 2.05
C SER A 120 -1.20 -19.89 0.89
N HIS A 121 -0.39 -18.91 1.10
CA HIS A 121 0.47 -18.48 0.00
C HIS A 121 1.84 -18.99 0.09
#